data_89c2c22e4b00942b996c8d4bbb59e69d
#
_entry.id   89c2c22e4b00942b996c8d4bbb59e69d
#
_cell.length_a   1.000
_cell.length_b   1.000
_cell.length_c   1.000
_cell.angle_alpha   90.00
_cell.angle_beta   90.00
_cell.angle_gamma   90.00
#
_symmetry.space_group_name_H-M   'P 1'
#
loop_
_entity.id
_entity.type
_entity.pdbx_description
1 polymer ?
#
loop_
_entity_poly.entity_id
_entity_poly.type
_entity_poly.pdbx_seq_one_letter_code
_entity_poly.pdbx_strand_id
1 'polypeptide(L)'
;MEKKKLLERTKVLLAVILALVVVFCYFLMGRTSAVKGLNTGTDELKKSTLKNMYRQETIEGAIWDSSKTILSQGTEPGKSGTLFYPESYSWLLGYNDPVYGKYGLRGRYESYLYMQGENKKGADITLTLNHQIQEKAYSLIEGMEGSMIVLDIRTGRILALASSKTVEFNANQIADHMEEWNQTEGFFLPNGFKDAAEPGSTFKMVTAAALLEQGLEKDIIEDKGNTVLGGHVVKNSGNAAFGTIALQEALGNSSNVYFGTMALRIGGSTLERKASQYLIGQDIELDFTTLESHLDMGDYSEALIADTGYGQGKTLVTPFHLAMIAQSIGNGGVMLRPYLVDEITLDGKTLYKGKEEELAIPLRKENAETLKNLMQVTAGQYYGMTEYGICAKSGTAEVAGDKNKCYLVTFNEDYVVAACKLEESGYGIQLKGAVMNMYDKLYSR
;
A
#
# COMPACT_ATOMS: atom_id res chain seq x y z
N MET A 1 7.57 42.10 -72.03
CA MET A 1 8.56 41.76 -70.95
C MET A 1 8.21 42.35 -69.60
N GLU A 2 7.76 43.56 -69.50
CA GLU A 2 7.37 44.24 -68.25
C GLU A 2 6.16 43.58 -67.49
N LYS A 3 5.08 43.22 -68.14
CA LYS A 3 3.93 42.55 -67.55
C LYS A 3 4.26 41.23 -66.81
N LYS A 4 5.23 40.47 -67.32
CA LYS A 4 5.68 39.20 -66.73
C LYS A 4 6.51 39.43 -65.43
N LYS A 5 7.36 40.46 -65.48
CA LYS A 5 8.11 40.89 -64.28
C LYS A 5 7.21 41.47 -63.16
N LEU A 6 6.18 42.21 -63.53
CA LEU A 6 5.20 42.76 -62.59
C LEU A 6 4.39 41.61 -61.94
N LEU A 7 3.96 40.62 -62.72
CA LEU A 7 3.20 39.46 -62.19
C LEU A 7 4.07 38.63 -61.21
N GLU A 8 5.35 38.41 -61.51
CA GLU A 8 6.25 37.73 -60.59
C GLU A 8 6.49 38.51 -59.29
N ARG A 9 6.67 39.82 -59.36
CA ARG A 9 6.78 40.68 -58.18
C ARG A 9 5.52 40.65 -57.31
N THR A 10 4.34 40.62 -57.93
CA THR A 10 3.07 40.54 -57.20
C THR A 10 2.90 39.19 -56.49
N LYS A 11 3.34 38.08 -57.12
CA LYS A 11 3.32 36.75 -56.49
C LYS A 11 4.25 36.69 -55.28
N VAL A 12 5.46 37.25 -55.39
CA VAL A 12 6.42 37.31 -54.29
C VAL A 12 5.87 38.15 -53.13
N LEU A 13 5.25 39.31 -53.44
CA LEU A 13 4.62 40.15 -52.42
C LEU A 13 3.49 39.44 -51.71
N LEU A 14 2.66 38.71 -52.46
CA LEU A 14 1.54 37.93 -51.90
C LEU A 14 2.04 36.80 -50.97
N ALA A 15 3.14 36.12 -51.36
CA ALA A 15 3.74 35.07 -50.54
C ALA A 15 4.33 35.63 -49.25
N VAL A 16 4.97 36.82 -49.30
CA VAL A 16 5.48 37.48 -48.10
C VAL A 16 4.36 37.92 -47.16
N ILE A 17 3.25 38.47 -47.70
CA ILE A 17 2.09 38.86 -46.90
C ILE A 17 1.47 37.61 -46.24
N LEU A 18 1.35 36.50 -46.96
CA LEU A 18 0.81 35.24 -46.43
C LEU A 18 1.69 34.68 -45.33
N ALA A 19 3.01 34.71 -45.50
CA ALA A 19 3.95 34.31 -44.43
C ALA A 19 3.83 35.18 -43.18
N LEU A 20 3.70 36.49 -43.33
CA LEU A 20 3.49 37.43 -42.22
C LEU A 20 2.17 37.17 -41.48
N VAL A 21 1.10 36.87 -42.22
CA VAL A 21 -0.21 36.48 -41.61
C VAL A 21 -0.07 35.19 -40.83
N VAL A 22 0.63 34.19 -41.34
CA VAL A 22 0.84 32.91 -40.62
C VAL A 22 1.65 33.14 -39.34
N VAL A 23 2.74 33.92 -39.40
CA VAL A 23 3.52 34.27 -38.20
C VAL A 23 2.70 35.06 -37.17
N PHE A 24 1.85 36.00 -37.65
CA PHE A 24 0.98 36.76 -36.79
C PHE A 24 -0.10 35.89 -36.14
N CYS A 25 -0.69 34.94 -36.87
CA CYS A 25 -1.63 33.96 -36.33
C CYS A 25 -0.95 33.04 -35.28
N TYR A 26 0.29 32.60 -35.55
CA TYR A 26 1.07 31.82 -34.60
C TYR A 26 1.37 32.61 -33.30
N PHE A 27 1.70 33.90 -33.44
CA PHE A 27 1.93 34.80 -32.31
C PHE A 27 0.63 35.06 -31.51
N LEU A 28 -0.51 35.18 -32.17
CA LEU A 28 -1.81 35.30 -31.50
C LEU A 28 -2.22 34.02 -30.79
N MET A 29 -1.97 32.83 -31.39
CA MET A 29 -2.23 31.53 -30.72
C MET A 29 -1.32 31.34 -29.50
N GLY A 30 -0.04 31.73 -29.58
CA GLY A 30 0.85 31.73 -28.43
C GLY A 30 0.38 32.65 -27.29
N ARG A 31 -0.15 33.85 -27.65
CA ARG A 31 -0.73 34.76 -26.67
C ARG A 31 -2.02 34.25 -26.04
N THR A 32 -2.89 33.60 -26.81
CA THR A 32 -4.13 33.00 -26.27
C THR A 32 -3.83 31.81 -25.34
N SER A 33 -2.78 31.03 -25.62
CA SER A 33 -2.32 29.98 -24.73
C SER A 33 -1.70 30.53 -23.43
N ALA A 34 -0.90 31.61 -23.52
CA ALA A 34 -0.35 32.29 -22.36
C ALA A 34 -1.44 32.99 -21.49
N VAL A 35 -2.46 33.58 -22.13
CA VAL A 35 -3.60 34.18 -21.44
C VAL A 35 -4.50 33.11 -20.80
N LYS A 36 -4.67 31.94 -21.43
CA LYS A 36 -5.36 30.78 -20.81
C LYS A 36 -4.58 30.27 -19.60
N GLY A 37 -3.25 30.16 -19.68
CA GLY A 37 -2.40 29.78 -18.55
C GLY A 37 -2.46 30.79 -17.39
N LEU A 38 -2.52 32.09 -17.69
CA LEU A 38 -2.71 33.16 -16.70
C LEU A 38 -4.11 33.11 -16.05
N ASN A 39 -5.15 32.82 -16.81
CA ASN A 39 -6.52 32.71 -16.28
C ASN A 39 -6.68 31.46 -15.40
N THR A 40 -6.07 30.32 -15.76
CA THR A 40 -6.06 29.12 -14.88
C THR A 40 -5.31 29.39 -13.58
N GLY A 41 -4.16 30.06 -13.62
CA GLY A 41 -3.42 30.45 -12.41
C GLY A 41 -4.21 31.43 -11.51
N THR A 42 -4.95 32.39 -12.08
CA THR A 42 -5.80 33.30 -11.31
C THR A 42 -7.05 32.62 -10.76
N ASP A 43 -7.61 31.65 -11.43
CA ASP A 43 -8.74 30.85 -10.93
C ASP A 43 -8.32 29.89 -9.84
N GLU A 44 -7.13 29.28 -9.92
CA GLU A 44 -6.53 28.49 -8.84
C GLU A 44 -6.20 29.35 -7.61
N LEU A 45 -5.65 30.55 -7.79
CA LEU A 45 -5.41 31.51 -6.72
C LEU A 45 -6.72 31.95 -6.05
N LYS A 46 -7.78 32.23 -6.82
CA LYS A 46 -9.10 32.56 -6.27
C LYS A 46 -9.70 31.39 -5.51
N LYS A 47 -9.61 30.15 -6.05
CA LYS A 47 -10.07 28.94 -5.37
C LYS A 47 -9.28 28.71 -4.07
N SER A 48 -7.97 28.88 -4.09
CA SER A 48 -7.11 28.78 -2.91
C SER A 48 -7.44 29.82 -1.86
N THR A 49 -7.67 31.08 -2.27
CA THR A 49 -8.03 32.18 -1.34
C THR A 49 -9.41 31.94 -0.71
N LEU A 50 -10.41 31.56 -1.50
CA LEU A 50 -11.74 31.21 -1.00
C LEU A 50 -11.67 30.00 -0.04
N LYS A 51 -10.92 28.97 -0.40
CA LYS A 51 -10.70 27.80 0.44
C LYS A 51 -10.09 28.17 1.79
N ASN A 52 -9.10 29.05 1.80
CA ASN A 52 -8.47 29.55 3.03
C ASN A 52 -9.43 30.40 3.87
N MET A 53 -10.27 31.22 3.25
CA MET A 53 -11.30 32.00 3.97
C MET A 53 -12.33 31.09 4.62
N TYR A 54 -12.86 30.09 3.89
CA TYR A 54 -13.81 29.11 4.46
C TYR A 54 -13.18 28.33 5.62
N ARG A 55 -11.91 27.91 5.49
CA ARG A 55 -11.20 27.26 6.57
C ARG A 55 -11.15 28.10 7.84
N GLN A 56 -10.80 29.38 7.74
CA GLN A 56 -10.70 30.29 8.91
C GLN A 56 -12.03 30.48 9.66
N GLU A 57 -13.15 30.28 9.00
CA GLU A 57 -14.48 30.46 9.58
C GLU A 57 -15.14 29.14 9.97
N THR A 58 -14.55 27.98 9.63
CA THR A 58 -15.16 26.67 9.81
C THR A 58 -14.45 25.89 10.93
N ILE A 59 -15.21 25.30 11.82
CA ILE A 59 -14.73 24.31 12.79
C ILE A 59 -14.50 23.00 12.04
N GLU A 60 -13.32 22.40 12.19
CA GLU A 60 -12.99 21.11 11.56
C GLU A 60 -14.04 20.05 11.93
N GLY A 61 -14.54 19.30 10.94
CA GLY A 61 -15.44 18.17 11.17
C GLY A 61 -14.77 17.07 11.99
N ALA A 62 -15.56 16.22 12.59
CA ALA A 62 -15.05 15.11 13.40
C ALA A 62 -14.69 13.90 12.53
N ILE A 63 -13.69 13.14 12.99
CA ILE A 63 -13.36 11.82 12.45
C ILE A 63 -13.74 10.78 13.50
N TRP A 64 -14.54 9.80 13.07
CA TRP A 64 -15.10 8.74 13.90
C TRP A 64 -14.58 7.37 13.45
N ASP A 65 -14.46 6.43 14.35
CA ASP A 65 -14.35 5.01 14.01
C ASP A 65 -15.72 4.40 13.61
N SER A 66 -15.73 3.14 13.22
CA SER A 66 -16.95 2.42 12.84
C SER A 66 -17.91 2.20 14.01
N SER A 67 -17.46 2.25 15.26
CA SER A 67 -18.26 2.11 16.49
C SER A 67 -18.71 3.44 17.09
N LYS A 68 -18.47 4.56 16.38
CA LYS A 68 -18.80 5.93 16.80
C LYS A 68 -17.95 6.45 17.95
N THR A 69 -16.72 5.96 18.10
CA THR A 69 -15.70 6.60 18.93
C THR A 69 -15.11 7.79 18.18
N ILE A 70 -15.00 8.94 18.83
CA ILE A 70 -14.38 10.14 18.25
C ILE A 70 -12.87 9.97 18.27
N LEU A 71 -12.25 10.03 17.09
CA LEU A 71 -10.80 9.94 16.92
C LEU A 71 -10.15 11.32 16.82
N SER A 72 -10.84 12.26 16.18
CA SER A 72 -10.40 13.65 16.06
C SER A 72 -11.60 14.58 15.98
N GLN A 73 -11.50 15.78 16.55
CA GLN A 73 -12.58 16.77 16.51
C GLN A 73 -12.07 18.19 16.61
N GLY A 74 -12.57 19.07 15.73
CA GLY A 74 -12.37 20.51 15.82
C GLY A 74 -13.16 21.15 16.95
N THR A 75 -12.59 22.16 17.58
CA THR A 75 -13.21 22.95 18.66
C THR A 75 -13.32 24.43 18.34
N GLU A 76 -12.43 24.94 17.49
CA GLU A 76 -12.36 26.35 17.13
C GLU A 76 -12.24 26.53 15.61
N PRO A 77 -12.87 27.59 15.04
CA PRO A 77 -12.73 27.87 13.61
C PRO A 77 -11.27 28.05 13.18
N GLY A 78 -10.91 27.50 12.04
CA GLY A 78 -9.59 27.65 11.43
C GLY A 78 -8.47 26.83 12.09
N LYS A 79 -8.69 26.28 13.29
CA LYS A 79 -7.70 25.46 13.99
C LYS A 79 -7.86 23.98 13.66
N SER A 80 -6.74 23.29 13.66
CA SER A 80 -6.74 21.83 13.59
C SER A 80 -7.39 21.22 14.83
N GLY A 81 -8.24 20.22 14.63
CA GLY A 81 -8.91 19.51 15.71
C GLY A 81 -7.93 18.71 16.58
N THR A 82 -8.39 18.41 17.77
CA THR A 82 -7.67 17.56 18.72
C THR A 82 -7.71 16.11 18.27
N LEU A 83 -6.57 15.42 18.31
CA LEU A 83 -6.44 13.99 18.13
C LEU A 83 -6.48 13.31 19.52
N PHE A 84 -7.42 12.36 19.72
CA PHE A 84 -7.68 11.79 21.05
C PHE A 84 -6.80 10.60 21.40
N TYR A 85 -6.29 9.86 20.42
CA TYR A 85 -5.47 8.66 20.62
C TYR A 85 -4.20 8.76 19.76
N PRO A 86 -3.25 9.66 20.08
CA PRO A 86 -2.13 9.96 19.22
C PRO A 86 -1.20 8.76 18.98
N GLU A 87 -1.00 7.88 19.98
CA GLU A 87 -0.10 6.75 19.85
C GLU A 87 -0.50 5.82 18.72
N SER A 88 -1.78 5.51 18.61
CA SER A 88 -2.30 4.53 17.66
C SER A 88 -2.81 5.12 16.34
N TYR A 89 -3.03 6.45 16.26
CA TYR A 89 -3.68 7.05 15.11
C TYR A 89 -2.89 8.18 14.42
N SER A 90 -1.84 8.75 15.03
CA SER A 90 -1.14 9.93 14.49
C SER A 90 -0.69 9.74 13.04
N TRP A 91 -0.07 8.61 12.71
CA TRP A 91 0.43 8.36 11.37
C TRP A 91 -0.67 8.26 10.32
N LEU A 92 -1.82 7.75 10.69
CA LEU A 92 -2.94 7.56 9.78
C LEU A 92 -3.76 8.83 9.63
N LEU A 93 -4.15 9.46 10.75
CA LEU A 93 -4.94 10.67 10.73
C LEU A 93 -4.11 11.89 10.33
N GLY A 94 -2.86 11.96 10.78
CA GLY A 94 -1.94 13.03 10.43
C GLY A 94 -2.36 14.38 10.95
N TYR A 95 -1.97 15.41 10.23
CA TYR A 95 -2.22 16.81 10.59
C TYR A 95 -2.62 17.65 9.37
N ASN A 96 -3.17 18.82 9.64
CA ASN A 96 -3.44 19.86 8.66
C ASN A 96 -3.12 21.22 9.25
N ASP A 97 -1.88 21.67 9.05
CA ASP A 97 -1.35 22.90 9.61
C ASP A 97 -1.13 23.96 8.51
N PRO A 98 -1.53 25.23 8.74
CA PRO A 98 -1.39 26.28 7.73
C PRO A 98 0.06 26.67 7.43
N VAL A 99 1.00 26.40 8.35
CA VAL A 99 2.44 26.74 8.23
C VAL A 99 3.25 25.52 7.78
N TYR A 100 3.02 24.38 8.43
CA TYR A 100 3.81 23.17 8.25
C TYR A 100 3.22 22.16 7.25
N GLY A 101 2.11 22.51 6.60
CA GLY A 101 1.52 21.70 5.54
C GLY A 101 0.56 20.62 6.05
N LYS A 102 0.50 19.50 5.32
CA LYS A 102 -0.56 18.50 5.47
C LYS A 102 -0.01 17.10 5.39
N TYR A 103 -0.53 16.23 6.23
CA TYR A 103 -0.18 14.81 6.24
C TYR A 103 -1.40 13.96 6.64
N GLY A 104 -1.43 12.70 6.18
CA GLY A 104 -2.46 11.73 6.54
C GLY A 104 -3.87 12.07 6.06
N LEU A 105 -4.88 11.44 6.66
CA LEU A 105 -6.28 11.61 6.27
C LEU A 105 -6.78 13.06 6.47
N ARG A 106 -6.38 13.72 7.53
CA ARG A 106 -6.78 15.12 7.77
C ARG A 106 -6.30 16.06 6.68
N GLY A 107 -5.11 15.81 6.14
CA GLY A 107 -4.59 16.54 4.99
C GLY A 107 -5.33 16.21 3.70
N ARG A 108 -5.58 14.91 3.43
CA ARG A 108 -6.25 14.43 2.23
C ARG A 108 -7.71 14.87 2.15
N TYR A 109 -8.43 14.82 3.27
CA TYR A 109 -9.86 15.14 3.35
C TYR A 109 -10.14 16.56 3.85
N GLU A 110 -9.16 17.45 3.81
CA GLU A 110 -9.33 18.87 4.23
C GLU A 110 -10.55 19.53 3.61
N SER A 111 -10.81 19.28 2.31
CA SER A 111 -11.94 19.88 1.60
C SER A 111 -13.31 19.49 2.15
N TYR A 112 -13.41 18.34 2.77
CA TYR A 112 -14.60 17.88 3.49
C TYR A 112 -14.59 18.36 4.93
N LEU A 113 -13.49 18.17 5.64
CA LEU A 113 -13.35 18.53 7.06
C LEU A 113 -13.57 20.05 7.32
N TYR A 114 -13.35 20.89 6.31
CA TYR A 114 -13.61 22.34 6.37
C TYR A 114 -14.69 22.77 5.37
N MET A 115 -15.52 21.85 4.87
CA MET A 115 -16.69 22.18 4.06
C MET A 115 -17.74 22.82 4.96
N GLN A 116 -18.05 24.11 4.73
CA GLN A 116 -18.93 24.85 5.61
C GLN A 116 -20.37 24.36 5.54
N GLY A 117 -20.82 23.73 6.61
CA GLY A 117 -22.19 23.35 6.85
C GLY A 117 -22.92 24.34 7.76
N GLU A 118 -24.07 23.92 8.28
CA GLU A 118 -24.81 24.62 9.33
C GLU A 118 -23.91 24.79 10.57
N ASN A 119 -24.08 25.86 11.32
CA ASN A 119 -23.28 26.19 12.50
C ASN A 119 -21.76 26.29 12.24
N LYS A 120 -21.34 26.54 10.99
CA LYS A 120 -19.94 26.66 10.59
C LYS A 120 -19.10 25.44 10.96
N LYS A 121 -19.68 24.25 10.99
CA LYS A 121 -18.99 22.99 11.19
C LYS A 121 -18.75 22.29 9.85
N GLY A 122 -17.58 21.68 9.69
CA GLY A 122 -17.22 20.87 8.53
C GLY A 122 -17.86 19.49 8.54
N ALA A 123 -17.71 18.75 7.44
CA ALA A 123 -18.27 17.40 7.31
C ALA A 123 -17.58 16.42 8.27
N ASP A 124 -18.38 15.55 8.86
CA ASP A 124 -17.88 14.45 9.67
C ASP A 124 -17.49 13.25 8.78
N ILE A 125 -16.41 12.57 9.14
CA ILE A 125 -15.89 11.38 8.44
C ILE A 125 -16.00 10.18 9.39
N THR A 126 -16.65 9.12 8.96
CA THR A 126 -16.65 7.83 9.67
C THR A 126 -15.72 6.88 8.94
N LEU A 127 -14.77 6.29 9.67
CA LEU A 127 -13.82 5.33 9.15
C LEU A 127 -14.35 3.89 9.28
N THR A 128 -13.75 2.97 8.52
CA THR A 128 -14.00 1.52 8.66
C THR A 128 -13.26 0.92 9.85
N LEU A 129 -12.24 1.62 10.37
CA LEU A 129 -11.47 1.19 11.55
C LEU A 129 -12.41 0.93 12.73
N ASN A 130 -12.05 -0.08 13.50
CA ASN A 130 -12.66 -0.32 14.82
C ASN A 130 -11.65 0.05 15.91
N HIS A 131 -12.00 0.99 16.78
CA HIS A 131 -11.10 1.52 17.79
C HIS A 131 -10.51 0.42 18.68
N GLN A 132 -11.33 -0.53 19.13
CA GLN A 132 -10.86 -1.60 19.99
C GLN A 132 -9.88 -2.56 19.29
N ILE A 133 -10.06 -2.79 17.97
CA ILE A 133 -9.16 -3.60 17.16
C ILE A 133 -7.87 -2.82 16.90
N GLN A 134 -7.95 -1.53 16.58
CA GLN A 134 -6.80 -0.65 16.36
C GLN A 134 -5.91 -0.54 17.61
N GLU A 135 -6.50 -0.27 18.79
CA GLU A 135 -5.78 -0.21 20.06
C GLU A 135 -5.11 -1.56 20.40
N LYS A 136 -5.85 -2.66 20.17
CA LYS A 136 -5.26 -3.99 20.35
C LYS A 136 -4.11 -4.24 19.38
N ALA A 137 -4.26 -3.88 18.10
CA ALA A 137 -3.19 -4.01 17.10
C ALA A 137 -1.95 -3.22 17.52
N TYR A 138 -2.14 -1.96 17.96
CA TYR A 138 -1.04 -1.13 18.46
C TYR A 138 -0.37 -1.77 19.68
N SER A 139 -1.13 -2.19 20.69
CA SER A 139 -0.58 -2.80 21.90
C SER A 139 0.22 -4.09 21.66
N LEU A 140 -0.09 -4.83 20.59
CA LEU A 140 0.62 -6.06 20.23
C LEU A 140 1.96 -5.83 19.52
N ILE A 141 2.18 -4.61 19.03
CA ILE A 141 3.42 -4.21 18.35
C ILE A 141 4.16 -3.10 19.10
N GLU A 142 3.63 -2.62 20.21
CA GLU A 142 4.27 -1.60 21.04
C GLU A 142 5.66 -2.05 21.45
N GLY A 143 6.64 -1.14 21.35
CA GLY A 143 8.04 -1.44 21.61
C GLY A 143 8.76 -2.25 20.52
N MET A 144 8.07 -2.62 19.44
CA MET A 144 8.67 -3.20 18.23
C MET A 144 8.82 -2.08 17.18
N GLU A 145 9.77 -2.20 16.27
CA GLU A 145 9.76 -1.42 15.03
C GLU A 145 8.96 -2.19 13.99
N GLY A 146 7.62 -1.99 13.94
CA GLY A 146 6.77 -2.84 13.13
C GLY A 146 5.36 -2.30 12.90
N SER A 147 4.50 -3.16 12.39
CA SER A 147 3.09 -2.87 12.11
C SER A 147 2.19 -4.08 12.25
N MET A 148 0.90 -3.82 12.42
CA MET A 148 -0.15 -4.82 12.33
C MET A 148 -1.35 -4.28 11.54
N ILE A 149 -1.77 -5.03 10.54
CA ILE A 149 -2.84 -4.70 9.60
C ILE A 149 -3.93 -5.74 9.74
N VAL A 150 -5.19 -5.29 9.86
CA VAL A 150 -6.36 -6.16 9.91
C VAL A 150 -7.35 -5.73 8.84
N LEU A 151 -7.67 -6.64 7.93
CA LEU A 151 -8.66 -6.43 6.86
C LEU A 151 -9.83 -7.39 7.04
N ASP A 152 -11.04 -6.92 6.74
CA ASP A 152 -12.18 -7.80 6.47
C ASP A 152 -12.02 -8.39 5.07
N ILE A 153 -12.02 -9.72 4.98
CA ILE A 153 -11.67 -10.43 3.76
C ILE A 153 -12.72 -10.29 2.66
N ARG A 154 -13.98 -10.14 3.05
CA ARG A 154 -15.13 -10.14 2.14
C ARG A 154 -15.51 -8.76 1.62
N THR A 155 -15.17 -7.71 2.36
CA THR A 155 -15.58 -6.35 2.04
C THR A 155 -14.41 -5.43 1.68
N GLY A 156 -13.18 -5.80 2.02
CA GLY A 156 -12.01 -4.94 1.88
C GLY A 156 -11.94 -3.81 2.92
N ARG A 157 -12.81 -3.80 3.94
CA ARG A 157 -12.76 -2.81 5.04
C ARG A 157 -11.47 -2.97 5.81
N ILE A 158 -10.80 -1.86 6.09
CA ILE A 158 -9.62 -1.83 6.96
C ILE A 158 -10.12 -1.69 8.40
N LEU A 159 -9.92 -2.72 9.23
CA LEU A 159 -10.37 -2.74 10.61
C LEU A 159 -9.31 -2.20 11.57
N ALA A 160 -8.03 -2.41 11.23
CA ALA A 160 -6.89 -1.80 11.91
C ALA A 160 -5.73 -1.59 10.93
N LEU A 161 -4.99 -0.51 11.15
CA LEU A 161 -3.76 -0.18 10.44
C LEU A 161 -2.80 0.50 11.44
N ALA A 162 -2.15 -0.32 12.26
CA ALA A 162 -1.29 0.13 13.34
C ALA A 162 0.18 0.14 12.91
N SER A 163 0.89 1.24 13.25
CA SER A 163 2.32 1.39 13.15
C SER A 163 2.88 1.64 14.55
N SER A 164 3.96 0.95 14.92
CA SER A 164 4.58 1.09 16.24
C SER A 164 5.36 2.38 16.42
N LYS A 165 5.65 3.10 15.34
CA LYS A 165 6.32 4.39 15.37
C LYS A 165 5.37 5.41 16.01
N THR A 166 5.73 5.93 17.16
CA THR A 166 4.91 6.88 17.90
C THR A 166 5.31 8.30 17.61
N VAL A 167 4.32 9.16 17.34
CA VAL A 167 4.48 10.61 17.18
C VAL A 167 3.18 11.31 17.54
N GLU A 168 3.26 12.48 18.16
CA GLU A 168 2.10 13.32 18.40
C GLU A 168 2.05 14.48 17.41
N PHE A 169 1.12 14.44 16.47
CA PHE A 169 0.89 15.54 15.52
C PHE A 169 -0.07 16.61 16.09
N ASN A 170 0.25 17.14 17.26
CA ASN A 170 -0.41 18.35 17.78
C ASN A 170 0.35 19.63 17.37
N ALA A 171 -0.29 20.78 17.45
CA ALA A 171 0.26 22.04 16.91
C ALA A 171 1.62 22.43 17.54
N ASN A 172 1.81 22.19 18.83
CA ASN A 172 3.06 22.52 19.53
C ASN A 172 4.18 21.59 19.09
N GLN A 173 3.94 20.28 19.07
CA GLN A 173 4.91 19.27 18.64
C GLN A 173 5.32 19.49 17.18
N ILE A 174 4.36 19.81 16.31
CA ILE A 174 4.65 20.12 14.90
C ILE A 174 5.56 21.36 14.80
N ALA A 175 5.27 22.42 15.55
CA ALA A 175 6.07 23.64 15.53
C ALA A 175 7.49 23.42 16.06
N ASP A 176 7.62 22.63 17.13
CA ASP A 176 8.90 22.42 17.82
C ASP A 176 9.83 21.42 17.09
N HIS A 177 9.26 20.44 16.36
CA HIS A 177 10.02 19.31 15.83
C HIS A 177 9.98 19.16 14.31
N MET A 178 9.23 19.97 13.55
CA MET A 178 9.10 19.77 12.10
C MET A 178 10.42 19.81 11.35
N GLU A 179 11.35 20.68 11.75
CA GLU A 179 12.67 20.76 11.12
C GLU A 179 13.49 19.48 11.36
N GLU A 180 13.50 18.96 12.58
CA GLU A 180 14.12 17.69 12.95
C GLU A 180 13.49 16.52 12.17
N TRP A 181 12.17 16.46 12.12
CA TRP A 181 11.45 15.40 11.40
C TRP A 181 11.73 15.39 9.89
N ASN A 182 11.86 16.56 9.27
CA ASN A 182 12.21 16.67 7.85
C ASN A 182 13.67 16.29 7.56
N GLN A 183 14.58 16.40 8.55
CA GLN A 183 15.99 16.02 8.43
C GLN A 183 16.20 14.53 8.78
N THR A 184 15.26 13.89 9.47
CA THR A 184 15.33 12.48 9.84
C THR A 184 14.89 11.61 8.68
N GLU A 185 15.82 10.84 8.11
CA GLU A 185 15.53 9.91 7.02
C GLU A 185 14.43 8.91 7.40
N GLY A 186 13.46 8.74 6.53
CA GLY A 186 12.36 7.80 6.75
C GLY A 186 11.40 8.20 7.87
N PHE A 187 11.48 9.42 8.43
CA PHE A 187 10.57 9.84 9.51
C PHE A 187 9.10 9.72 9.09
N PHE A 188 8.74 10.21 7.91
CA PHE A 188 7.37 10.18 7.38
C PHE A 188 7.00 8.88 6.66
N LEU A 189 7.76 7.80 6.92
CA LEU A 189 7.49 6.47 6.40
C LEU A 189 7.05 5.53 7.54
N PRO A 190 5.78 5.60 7.97
CA PRO A 190 5.25 4.70 9.00
C PRO A 190 5.28 3.25 8.54
N ASN A 191 5.62 2.37 9.46
CA ASN A 191 5.68 0.94 9.22
C ASN A 191 4.31 0.40 8.76
N GLY A 192 4.34 -0.54 7.86
CA GLY A 192 3.16 -1.27 7.40
C GLY A 192 2.61 -0.80 6.06
N PHE A 193 2.53 0.48 5.81
CA PHE A 193 1.91 1.01 4.58
C PHE A 193 2.77 2.02 3.81
N LYS A 194 3.83 2.55 4.41
CA LYS A 194 4.80 3.43 3.74
C LYS A 194 6.25 2.94 3.87
N ASP A 195 6.46 1.68 4.18
CA ASP A 195 7.76 1.04 4.28
C ASP A 195 7.82 -0.19 3.37
N ALA A 196 8.31 -0.04 2.16
CA ALA A 196 8.53 -1.16 1.26
C ALA A 196 9.93 -1.76 1.51
N ALA A 197 10.01 -3.08 1.58
CA ALA A 197 11.25 -3.83 1.72
C ALA A 197 11.13 -5.20 1.02
N GLU A 198 12.22 -5.95 0.97
CA GLU A 198 12.17 -7.31 0.46
C GLU A 198 11.13 -8.11 1.25
N PRO A 199 10.19 -8.77 0.56
CA PRO A 199 9.11 -9.53 1.21
C PRO A 199 9.59 -10.84 1.84
N GLY A 200 10.81 -11.27 1.54
CA GLY A 200 11.31 -12.57 1.93
C GLY A 200 10.33 -13.69 1.51
N SER A 201 10.30 -14.75 2.30
CA SER A 201 9.47 -15.91 2.00
C SER A 201 7.96 -15.67 1.91
N THR A 202 7.44 -14.47 2.21
CA THR A 202 6.02 -14.16 1.96
C THR A 202 5.72 -14.03 0.47
N PHE A 203 6.71 -13.65 -0.36
CA PHE A 203 6.55 -13.62 -1.82
C PHE A 203 6.28 -14.99 -2.44
N LYS A 204 6.60 -16.08 -1.72
CA LYS A 204 6.29 -17.46 -2.15
C LYS A 204 4.78 -17.68 -2.35
N MET A 205 3.91 -16.84 -1.80
CA MET A 205 2.48 -16.82 -2.13
C MET A 205 2.26 -16.50 -3.62
N VAL A 206 2.98 -15.49 -4.14
CA VAL A 206 2.90 -15.08 -5.55
C VAL A 206 3.52 -16.16 -6.45
N THR A 207 4.68 -16.70 -6.09
CA THR A 207 5.35 -17.74 -6.85
C THR A 207 4.52 -19.04 -6.87
N ALA A 208 3.92 -19.44 -5.73
CA ALA A 208 3.03 -20.59 -5.66
C ALA A 208 1.79 -20.40 -6.54
N ALA A 209 1.20 -19.20 -6.55
CA ALA A 209 0.10 -18.89 -7.45
C ALA A 209 0.49 -19.04 -8.93
N ALA A 210 1.70 -18.62 -9.31
CA ALA A 210 2.23 -18.82 -10.67
C ALA A 210 2.42 -20.31 -11.01
N LEU A 211 2.92 -21.11 -10.06
CA LEU A 211 3.10 -22.56 -10.23
C LEU A 211 1.76 -23.27 -10.42
N LEU A 212 0.75 -22.94 -9.62
CA LEU A 212 -0.60 -23.48 -9.73
C LEU A 212 -1.23 -23.19 -11.10
N GLU A 213 -1.03 -22.00 -11.64
CA GLU A 213 -1.54 -21.64 -12.97
C GLU A 213 -0.85 -22.41 -14.11
N GLN A 214 0.37 -22.87 -13.88
CA GLN A 214 1.12 -23.69 -14.83
C GLN A 214 0.87 -25.21 -14.63
N GLY A 215 0.12 -25.61 -13.60
CA GLY A 215 -0.14 -27.00 -13.25
C GLY A 215 1.10 -27.74 -12.73
N LEU A 216 2.01 -27.01 -12.05
CA LEU A 216 3.30 -27.52 -11.58
C LEU A 216 3.33 -27.83 -10.07
N GLU A 217 2.19 -27.85 -9.42
CA GLU A 217 2.08 -28.06 -7.97
C GLU A 217 2.55 -29.43 -7.50
N LYS A 218 2.58 -30.43 -8.41
CA LYS A 218 3.03 -31.78 -8.15
C LYS A 218 4.48 -32.05 -8.58
N ASP A 219 5.13 -31.07 -9.19
CA ASP A 219 6.51 -31.20 -9.61
C ASP A 219 7.42 -31.27 -8.39
N ILE A 220 8.27 -32.27 -8.36
CA ILE A 220 9.17 -32.58 -7.26
C ILE A 220 10.58 -32.05 -7.52
N ILE A 221 11.22 -31.58 -6.45
CA ILE A 221 12.64 -31.22 -6.41
C ILE A 221 13.31 -31.99 -5.30
N GLU A 222 14.54 -32.46 -5.53
CA GLU A 222 15.40 -33.01 -4.48
C GLU A 222 16.09 -31.83 -3.77
N ASP A 223 15.61 -31.50 -2.59
CA ASP A 223 16.11 -30.39 -1.78
C ASP A 223 17.21 -30.91 -0.83
N LYS A 224 18.46 -30.59 -1.13
CA LYS A 224 19.66 -30.92 -0.35
C LYS A 224 20.10 -29.83 0.63
N GLY A 225 19.25 -28.83 0.86
CA GLY A 225 19.55 -27.68 1.73
C GLY A 225 20.20 -26.51 1.01
N ASN A 226 20.85 -26.75 -0.11
CA ASN A 226 21.39 -25.73 -1.00
C ASN A 226 21.48 -26.23 -2.45
N THR A 227 21.62 -25.30 -3.37
CA THR A 227 21.82 -25.57 -4.81
C THR A 227 22.47 -24.35 -5.47
N VAL A 228 23.02 -24.52 -6.67
CA VAL A 228 23.55 -23.42 -7.47
C VAL A 228 22.52 -23.04 -8.53
N LEU A 229 22.06 -21.79 -8.51
CA LEU A 229 21.14 -21.22 -9.48
C LEU A 229 21.72 -19.92 -10.02
N GLY A 230 21.78 -19.76 -11.34
CA GLY A 230 22.32 -18.55 -11.95
C GLY A 230 23.75 -18.18 -11.52
N GLY A 231 24.56 -19.18 -11.16
CA GLY A 231 25.96 -18.98 -10.78
C GLY A 231 26.20 -18.62 -9.30
N HIS A 232 25.18 -18.54 -8.47
CA HIS A 232 25.33 -18.35 -7.02
C HIS A 232 24.67 -19.45 -6.21
N VAL A 233 25.03 -19.57 -4.92
CA VAL A 233 24.51 -20.59 -4.03
C VAL A 233 23.26 -20.12 -3.33
N VAL A 234 22.11 -20.71 -3.67
CA VAL A 234 20.85 -20.53 -2.96
C VAL A 234 20.78 -21.53 -1.81
N LYS A 235 20.43 -21.08 -0.61
CA LYS A 235 20.40 -21.90 0.62
C LYS A 235 19.05 -21.78 1.31
N ASN A 236 18.58 -22.89 1.88
CA ASN A 236 17.53 -22.85 2.89
C ASN A 236 18.05 -22.28 4.20
N SER A 237 17.17 -21.77 5.04
CA SER A 237 17.53 -21.34 6.39
C SER A 237 18.24 -22.48 7.14
N GLY A 238 19.40 -22.17 7.72
CA GLY A 238 20.23 -23.15 8.42
C GLY A 238 20.76 -24.30 7.52
N ASN A 239 20.76 -24.15 6.20
CA ASN A 239 21.08 -25.23 5.23
C ASN A 239 20.25 -26.50 5.41
N ALA A 240 19.01 -26.39 5.91
CA ALA A 240 18.14 -27.54 6.14
C ALA A 240 17.80 -28.24 4.82
N ALA A 241 18.04 -29.52 4.74
CA ALA A 241 17.70 -30.40 3.61
C ALA A 241 16.32 -31.04 3.86
N PHE A 242 15.41 -30.95 2.87
CA PHE A 242 14.04 -31.42 3.01
C PHE A 242 13.78 -32.70 2.17
N GLY A 243 14.78 -33.17 1.42
CA GLY A 243 14.67 -34.37 0.57
C GLY A 243 13.81 -34.11 -0.67
N THR A 244 13.05 -35.10 -1.08
CA THR A 244 12.17 -34.98 -2.25
C THR A 244 10.86 -34.32 -1.84
N ILE A 245 10.65 -33.11 -2.30
CA ILE A 245 9.49 -32.27 -1.92
C ILE A 245 8.74 -31.72 -3.13
N ALA A 246 7.44 -31.53 -2.98
CA ALA A 246 6.57 -30.80 -3.90
C ALA A 246 6.13 -29.46 -3.28
N LEU A 247 5.19 -28.75 -3.91
CA LEU A 247 4.78 -27.40 -3.50
C LEU A 247 4.30 -27.34 -2.05
N GLN A 248 3.56 -28.35 -1.54
CA GLN A 248 3.03 -28.36 -0.17
C GLN A 248 4.16 -28.34 0.86
N GLU A 249 5.10 -29.28 0.76
CA GLU A 249 6.23 -29.38 1.69
C GLU A 249 7.18 -28.19 1.52
N ALA A 250 7.37 -27.72 0.29
CA ALA A 250 8.18 -26.54 0.00
C ALA A 250 7.61 -25.25 0.61
N LEU A 251 6.29 -25.07 0.57
CA LEU A 251 5.61 -23.92 1.16
C LEU A 251 5.68 -23.98 2.70
N GLY A 252 5.42 -25.17 3.28
CA GLY A 252 5.47 -25.41 4.71
C GLY A 252 6.85 -25.22 5.31
N ASN A 253 7.87 -25.83 4.72
CA ASN A 253 9.27 -25.69 5.12
C ASN A 253 9.91 -24.37 4.67
N SER A 254 9.21 -23.61 3.84
CA SER A 254 9.73 -22.35 3.27
C SER A 254 11.03 -22.53 2.45
N SER A 255 11.13 -23.61 1.65
CA SER A 255 12.33 -23.97 0.88
C SER A 255 12.70 -22.90 -0.15
N ASN A 256 13.86 -22.28 -0.03
CA ASN A 256 14.43 -21.39 -1.05
C ASN A 256 14.89 -22.18 -2.27
N VAL A 257 15.45 -23.38 -2.05
CA VAL A 257 15.92 -24.29 -3.12
C VAL A 257 14.78 -24.66 -4.05
N TYR A 258 13.62 -25.05 -3.51
CA TYR A 258 12.45 -25.35 -4.33
C TYR A 258 11.96 -24.12 -5.11
N PHE A 259 11.68 -23.02 -4.41
CA PHE A 259 11.06 -21.85 -5.04
C PHE A 259 11.99 -21.16 -6.03
N GLY A 260 13.30 -21.08 -5.78
CA GLY A 260 14.28 -20.58 -6.74
C GLY A 260 14.38 -21.44 -7.99
N THR A 261 14.44 -22.78 -7.83
CA THR A 261 14.48 -23.73 -8.95
C THR A 261 13.20 -23.64 -9.80
N MET A 262 12.03 -23.59 -9.14
CA MET A 262 10.75 -23.54 -9.83
C MET A 262 10.51 -22.17 -10.48
N ALA A 263 11.02 -21.08 -9.92
CA ALA A 263 10.99 -19.76 -10.56
C ALA A 263 11.77 -19.75 -11.88
N LEU A 264 12.95 -20.38 -11.93
CA LEU A 264 13.69 -20.57 -13.17
C LEU A 264 12.91 -21.39 -14.19
N ARG A 265 12.22 -22.45 -13.73
CA ARG A 265 11.42 -23.34 -14.61
C ARG A 265 10.25 -22.60 -15.26
N ILE A 266 9.53 -21.74 -14.55
CA ILE A 266 8.43 -20.95 -15.11
C ILE A 266 8.92 -19.72 -15.89
N GLY A 267 10.14 -19.27 -15.63
CA GLY A 267 10.79 -18.12 -16.25
C GLY A 267 10.37 -16.77 -15.67
N GLY A 268 11.27 -15.78 -15.80
CA GLY A 268 11.11 -14.44 -15.23
C GLY A 268 9.87 -13.69 -15.71
N SER A 269 9.54 -13.77 -17.00
CA SER A 269 8.36 -13.10 -17.55
C SER A 269 7.02 -13.64 -17.01
N THR A 270 6.98 -14.94 -16.67
CA THR A 270 5.79 -15.54 -16.01
C THR A 270 5.64 -15.04 -14.58
N LEU A 271 6.76 -14.97 -13.85
CA LEU A 271 6.78 -14.48 -12.47
C LEU A 271 6.43 -12.98 -12.40
N GLU A 272 7.00 -12.17 -13.28
CA GLU A 272 6.70 -10.73 -13.40
C GLU A 272 5.22 -10.49 -13.74
N ARG A 273 4.69 -11.21 -14.74
CA ARG A 273 3.27 -11.13 -15.08
C ARG A 273 2.38 -11.50 -13.88
N LYS A 274 2.73 -12.52 -13.11
CA LYS A 274 1.98 -12.91 -11.91
C LYS A 274 2.05 -11.83 -10.83
N ALA A 275 3.22 -11.26 -10.59
CA ALA A 275 3.39 -10.14 -9.66
C ALA A 275 2.56 -8.91 -10.09
N SER A 276 2.56 -8.59 -11.39
CA SER A 276 1.74 -7.52 -11.96
C SER A 276 0.23 -7.78 -11.84
N GLN A 277 -0.23 -9.02 -11.92
CA GLN A 277 -1.63 -9.38 -11.66
C GLN A 277 -2.03 -9.15 -10.19
N TYR A 278 -1.08 -9.29 -9.26
CA TYR A 278 -1.22 -8.87 -7.86
C TYR A 278 -0.96 -7.37 -7.65
N LEU A 279 -0.87 -6.57 -8.71
CA LEU A 279 -0.65 -5.13 -8.72
C LEU A 279 0.73 -4.67 -8.20
N ILE A 280 1.70 -5.56 -8.08
CA ILE A 280 3.09 -5.18 -7.76
C ILE A 280 3.66 -4.43 -8.96
N GLY A 281 4.26 -3.25 -8.74
CA GLY A 281 4.73 -2.34 -9.78
C GLY A 281 3.61 -1.47 -10.38
N GLN A 282 2.50 -1.31 -9.68
CA GLN A 282 1.39 -0.47 -10.11
C GLN A 282 0.98 0.48 -8.98
N ASP A 283 0.66 1.72 -9.34
CA ASP A 283 0.06 2.68 -8.41
C ASP A 283 -1.39 2.26 -8.12
N ILE A 284 -1.69 2.02 -6.85
CA ILE A 284 -3.01 1.63 -6.39
C ILE A 284 -3.68 2.84 -5.75
N GLU A 285 -4.68 3.39 -6.41
CA GLU A 285 -5.45 4.50 -5.86
C GLU A 285 -6.31 4.01 -4.68
N LEU A 286 -5.92 4.43 -3.47
CA LEU A 286 -6.62 4.18 -2.22
C LEU A 286 -7.12 5.51 -1.62
N ASP A 287 -8.00 5.42 -0.63
CA ASP A 287 -8.49 6.58 0.12
C ASP A 287 -7.50 7.10 1.17
N PHE A 288 -6.34 6.47 1.29
CA PHE A 288 -5.16 6.93 2.04
C PHE A 288 -3.89 6.72 1.22
N THR A 289 -2.75 7.25 1.69
CA THR A 289 -1.48 7.16 0.96
C THR A 289 -0.67 5.95 1.46
N THR A 290 -0.26 5.10 0.51
CA THR A 290 0.70 4.00 0.73
C THR A 290 1.88 4.13 -0.22
N LEU A 291 2.97 3.41 0.02
CA LEU A 291 4.03 3.28 -0.97
C LEU A 291 3.66 2.22 -2.02
N GLU A 292 4.09 2.47 -3.23
CA GLU A 292 4.03 1.47 -4.31
C GLU A 292 4.99 0.31 -4.00
N SER A 293 4.51 -0.91 -4.20
CA SER A 293 5.35 -2.11 -4.20
C SER A 293 6.02 -2.25 -5.57
N HIS A 294 7.27 -2.66 -5.58
CA HIS A 294 8.10 -2.66 -6.79
C HIS A 294 8.69 -4.04 -7.08
N LEU A 295 8.75 -4.39 -8.36
CA LEU A 295 9.45 -5.57 -8.86
C LEU A 295 10.36 -5.13 -10.02
N ASP A 296 11.67 -5.36 -9.87
CA ASP A 296 12.64 -5.14 -10.95
C ASP A 296 13.30 -6.46 -11.31
N MET A 297 12.91 -7.00 -12.47
CA MET A 297 13.48 -8.23 -13.02
C MET A 297 14.72 -7.97 -13.87
N GLY A 298 15.14 -6.71 -14.06
CA GLY A 298 16.32 -6.32 -14.83
C GLY A 298 16.37 -6.97 -16.21
N ASP A 299 17.47 -7.65 -16.48
CA ASP A 299 17.71 -8.40 -17.73
C ASP A 299 17.24 -9.87 -17.68
N TYR A 300 16.45 -10.25 -16.68
CA TYR A 300 16.03 -11.62 -16.43
C TYR A 300 17.19 -12.61 -16.22
N SER A 301 18.27 -12.19 -15.58
CA SER A 301 19.33 -13.12 -15.21
C SER A 301 18.80 -14.25 -14.35
N GLU A 302 19.34 -15.47 -14.52
CA GLU A 302 18.91 -16.65 -13.75
C GLU A 302 19.03 -16.43 -12.24
N ALA A 303 20.09 -15.72 -11.81
CA ALA A 303 20.28 -15.35 -10.42
C ALA A 303 19.09 -14.53 -9.89
N LEU A 304 18.72 -13.46 -10.59
CA LEU A 304 17.65 -12.57 -10.18
C LEU A 304 16.27 -13.24 -10.22
N ILE A 305 16.01 -14.09 -11.23
CA ILE A 305 14.77 -14.86 -11.33
C ILE A 305 14.66 -15.82 -10.12
N ALA A 306 15.75 -16.53 -9.79
CA ALA A 306 15.77 -17.46 -8.66
C ALA A 306 15.54 -16.71 -7.34
N ASP A 307 16.24 -15.59 -7.10
CA ASP A 307 16.12 -14.79 -5.89
C ASP A 307 14.71 -14.20 -5.74
N THR A 308 14.14 -13.65 -6.80
CA THR A 308 12.77 -13.18 -6.82
C THR A 308 11.78 -14.29 -6.47
N GLY A 309 12.01 -15.50 -6.96
CA GLY A 309 11.14 -16.66 -6.71
C GLY A 309 10.91 -16.98 -5.24
N TYR A 310 11.86 -16.68 -4.36
CA TYR A 310 11.72 -16.86 -2.91
C TYR A 310 11.66 -15.54 -2.12
N GLY A 311 11.57 -14.37 -2.84
CA GLY A 311 11.26 -13.07 -2.26
C GLY A 311 12.48 -12.26 -1.84
N GLN A 312 13.58 -12.46 -2.50
CA GLN A 312 14.81 -11.67 -2.39
C GLN A 312 15.08 -10.90 -3.70
N GLY A 313 16.26 -10.38 -3.86
CA GLY A 313 16.68 -9.65 -5.06
C GLY A 313 16.26 -8.20 -5.03
N LYS A 314 15.51 -7.74 -6.04
CA LYS A 314 15.11 -6.33 -6.18
C LYS A 314 13.60 -6.12 -5.99
N THR A 315 12.93 -7.06 -5.34
CA THR A 315 11.50 -6.98 -5.07
C THR A 315 11.26 -6.26 -3.76
N LEU A 316 10.48 -5.18 -3.77
CA LEU A 316 10.10 -4.43 -2.59
C LEU A 316 8.58 -4.40 -2.44
N VAL A 317 8.07 -4.85 -1.30
CA VAL A 317 6.62 -4.96 -1.05
C VAL A 317 6.31 -4.36 0.33
N THR A 318 5.24 -3.57 0.42
CA THR A 318 4.77 -3.10 1.73
C THR A 318 4.02 -4.21 2.46
N PRO A 319 4.06 -4.27 3.80
CA PRO A 319 3.23 -5.21 4.57
C PRO A 319 1.74 -5.08 4.25
N PHE A 320 1.26 -3.87 3.94
CA PHE A 320 -0.11 -3.64 3.51
C PHE A 320 -0.44 -4.36 2.18
N HIS A 321 0.47 -4.32 1.23
CA HIS A 321 0.28 -5.02 -0.04
C HIS A 321 0.31 -6.56 0.14
N LEU A 322 1.16 -7.07 1.06
CA LEU A 322 1.13 -8.49 1.44
C LEU A 322 -0.24 -8.89 2.04
N ALA A 323 -0.87 -8.01 2.83
CA ALA A 323 -2.22 -8.22 3.33
C ALA A 323 -3.26 -8.25 2.19
N MET A 324 -3.14 -7.39 1.17
CA MET A 324 -4.00 -7.42 -0.02
C MET A 324 -3.85 -8.72 -0.83
N ILE A 325 -2.62 -9.21 -0.98
CA ILE A 325 -2.35 -10.51 -1.64
C ILE A 325 -3.05 -11.64 -0.86
N ALA A 326 -2.89 -11.68 0.46
CA ALA A 326 -3.54 -12.66 1.32
C ALA A 326 -5.08 -12.56 1.27
N GLN A 327 -5.62 -11.33 1.28
CA GLN A 327 -7.05 -11.08 1.12
C GLN A 327 -7.57 -11.69 -0.19
N SER A 328 -6.88 -11.49 -1.31
CA SER A 328 -7.32 -12.02 -2.59
C SER A 328 -7.32 -13.56 -2.63
N ILE A 329 -6.32 -14.21 -2.02
CA ILE A 329 -6.26 -15.67 -1.92
C ILE A 329 -7.45 -16.18 -1.08
N GLY A 330 -7.70 -15.58 0.06
CA GLY A 330 -8.80 -15.95 0.95
C GLY A 330 -10.18 -15.65 0.37
N ASN A 331 -10.28 -14.63 -0.49
CA ASN A 331 -11.52 -14.22 -1.18
C ASN A 331 -11.68 -14.88 -2.56
N GLY A 332 -11.23 -16.12 -2.70
CA GLY A 332 -11.44 -16.92 -3.91
C GLY A 332 -10.76 -16.39 -5.16
N GLY A 333 -9.66 -15.67 -5.01
CA GLY A 333 -8.85 -15.12 -6.10
C GLY A 333 -9.20 -13.69 -6.49
N VAL A 334 -10.18 -13.07 -5.86
CA VAL A 334 -10.61 -11.69 -6.11
C VAL A 334 -9.97 -10.75 -5.09
N MET A 335 -9.17 -9.81 -5.56
CA MET A 335 -8.61 -8.72 -4.77
C MET A 335 -9.60 -7.57 -4.70
N LEU A 336 -10.08 -7.25 -3.51
CA LEU A 336 -10.94 -6.10 -3.27
C LEU A 336 -10.09 -4.85 -3.04
N ARG A 337 -10.64 -3.68 -3.37
CA ARG A 337 -10.05 -2.39 -3.02
C ARG A 337 -10.18 -2.15 -1.53
N PRO A 338 -9.08 -2.12 -0.77
CA PRO A 338 -9.18 -1.76 0.64
C PRO A 338 -9.60 -0.29 0.80
N TYR A 339 -10.43 0.00 1.80
CA TYR A 339 -10.86 1.37 2.07
C TYR A 339 -10.98 1.66 3.56
N LEU A 340 -10.69 2.92 3.90
CA LEU A 340 -10.73 3.46 5.26
C LEU A 340 -11.95 4.33 5.50
N VAL A 341 -12.42 5.08 4.49
CA VAL A 341 -13.56 5.99 4.66
C VAL A 341 -14.86 5.26 4.38
N ASP A 342 -15.62 5.03 5.43
CA ASP A 342 -16.95 4.40 5.32
C ASP A 342 -18.03 5.40 4.91
N GLU A 343 -18.01 6.60 5.50
CA GLU A 343 -19.03 7.61 5.21
C GLU A 343 -18.51 9.03 5.48
N ILE A 344 -18.95 9.98 4.65
CA ILE A 344 -18.78 11.42 4.90
C ILE A 344 -20.15 12.06 4.95
N THR A 345 -20.44 12.78 6.03
CA THR A 345 -21.74 13.43 6.24
C THR A 345 -21.58 14.92 6.54
N LEU A 346 -22.48 15.75 6.01
CA LEU A 346 -22.59 17.16 6.33
C LEU A 346 -24.05 17.50 6.66
N ASP A 347 -24.30 18.05 7.83
CA ASP A 347 -25.65 18.41 8.31
C ASP A 347 -26.67 17.25 8.18
N GLY A 348 -26.21 16.03 8.51
CA GLY A 348 -27.02 14.81 8.43
C GLY A 348 -27.25 14.26 7.01
N LYS A 349 -26.64 14.88 5.98
CA LYS A 349 -26.69 14.36 4.60
C LYS A 349 -25.43 13.61 4.26
N THR A 350 -25.56 12.41 3.71
CA THR A 350 -24.43 11.62 3.22
C THR A 350 -23.90 12.24 1.92
N LEU A 351 -22.64 12.64 1.92
CA LEU A 351 -21.90 13.14 0.76
C LEU A 351 -21.11 12.04 0.04
N TYR A 352 -20.64 11.05 0.82
CA TYR A 352 -19.89 9.90 0.32
C TYR A 352 -20.25 8.66 1.15
N LYS A 353 -20.30 7.51 0.50
CA LYS A 353 -20.43 6.20 1.14
C LYS A 353 -19.40 5.24 0.55
N GLY A 354 -18.57 4.69 1.39
CA GLY A 354 -17.64 3.62 1.03
C GLY A 354 -18.40 2.39 0.56
N LYS A 355 -17.83 1.65 -0.38
CA LYS A 355 -18.42 0.45 -0.95
C LYS A 355 -17.35 -0.58 -1.26
N GLU A 356 -17.77 -1.82 -1.23
CA GLU A 356 -16.98 -2.93 -1.77
C GLU A 356 -16.76 -2.74 -3.27
N GLU A 357 -15.51 -2.89 -3.71
CA GLU A 357 -15.11 -2.74 -5.11
C GLU A 357 -14.04 -3.77 -5.45
N GLU A 358 -14.27 -4.51 -6.54
CA GLU A 358 -13.27 -5.39 -7.10
C GLU A 358 -12.14 -4.56 -7.72
N LEU A 359 -10.91 -4.86 -7.33
CA LEU A 359 -9.71 -4.18 -7.82
C LEU A 359 -8.98 -4.99 -8.90
N ALA A 360 -8.86 -6.31 -8.70
CA ALA A 360 -8.23 -7.23 -9.63
C ALA A 360 -8.68 -8.68 -9.38
N ILE A 361 -8.43 -9.55 -10.36
CA ILE A 361 -8.59 -11.01 -10.22
C ILE A 361 -7.22 -11.67 -10.50
N PRO A 362 -6.27 -11.62 -9.53
CA PRO A 362 -4.92 -12.13 -9.73
C PRO A 362 -4.83 -13.66 -9.83
N LEU A 363 -5.87 -14.39 -9.40
CA LEU A 363 -5.83 -15.84 -9.35
C LEU A 363 -7.22 -16.41 -9.65
N ARG A 364 -7.29 -17.49 -10.43
CA ARG A 364 -8.55 -18.21 -10.65
C ARG A 364 -9.02 -18.87 -9.37
N LYS A 365 -10.33 -18.98 -9.18
CA LYS A 365 -10.95 -19.48 -7.96
C LYS A 365 -10.42 -20.85 -7.53
N GLU A 366 -10.28 -21.78 -8.46
CA GLU A 366 -9.81 -23.15 -8.17
C GLU A 366 -8.36 -23.14 -7.63
N ASN A 367 -7.51 -22.26 -8.20
CA ASN A 367 -6.12 -22.11 -7.75
C ASN A 367 -6.05 -21.36 -6.42
N ALA A 368 -6.95 -20.40 -6.18
CA ALA A 368 -7.05 -19.72 -4.90
C ALA A 368 -7.45 -20.67 -3.77
N GLU A 369 -8.44 -21.52 -4.01
CA GLU A 369 -8.86 -22.56 -3.06
C GLU A 369 -7.73 -23.58 -2.80
N THR A 370 -7.00 -23.98 -3.84
CA THR A 370 -5.82 -24.85 -3.69
C THR A 370 -4.74 -24.18 -2.86
N LEU A 371 -4.37 -22.93 -3.17
CA LEU A 371 -3.34 -22.18 -2.42
C LEU A 371 -3.76 -21.95 -0.97
N LYS A 372 -5.03 -21.62 -0.73
CA LYS A 372 -5.61 -21.48 0.61
C LYS A 372 -5.42 -22.78 1.42
N ASN A 373 -5.74 -23.94 0.83
CA ASN A 373 -5.56 -25.25 1.49
C ASN A 373 -4.09 -25.53 1.81
N LEU A 374 -3.17 -25.25 0.86
CA LEU A 374 -1.72 -25.39 1.08
C LEU A 374 -1.24 -24.50 2.23
N MET A 375 -1.73 -23.26 2.32
CA MET A 375 -1.39 -22.31 3.38
C MET A 375 -2.03 -22.69 4.72
N GLN A 376 -3.22 -23.31 4.73
CA GLN A 376 -3.85 -23.83 5.94
C GLN A 376 -3.06 -25.02 6.52
N VAL A 377 -2.62 -25.94 5.68
CA VAL A 377 -1.71 -27.03 6.08
C VAL A 377 -0.40 -26.45 6.62
N THR A 378 0.14 -25.42 5.97
CA THR A 378 1.34 -24.71 6.44
C THR A 378 1.13 -24.14 7.84
N ALA A 379 0.03 -23.43 8.08
CA ALA A 379 -0.30 -22.88 9.38
C ALA A 379 -0.43 -23.96 10.47
N GLY A 380 -1.18 -25.01 10.20
CA GLY A 380 -1.45 -26.07 11.18
C GLY A 380 -0.23 -26.95 11.46
N GLN A 381 0.35 -27.57 10.42
CA GLN A 381 1.39 -28.58 10.58
C GLN A 381 2.78 -28.01 10.82
N TYR A 382 3.12 -26.88 10.19
CA TYR A 382 4.47 -26.32 10.25
C TYR A 382 4.60 -25.20 11.28
N TYR A 383 3.52 -24.43 11.51
CA TYR A 383 3.55 -23.28 12.44
C TYR A 383 2.80 -23.57 13.76
N GLY A 384 2.04 -24.67 13.83
CA GLY A 384 1.23 -25.02 14.99
C GLY A 384 0.12 -24.02 15.28
N MET A 385 -0.46 -23.42 14.23
CA MET A 385 -1.60 -22.48 14.28
C MET A 385 -2.86 -23.23 13.83
N THR A 386 -3.47 -23.98 14.76
CA THR A 386 -4.59 -24.88 14.47
C THR A 386 -5.97 -24.28 14.71
N GLU A 387 -6.02 -23.11 15.36
CA GLU A 387 -7.25 -22.43 15.72
C GLU A 387 -7.73 -21.50 14.59
N TYR A 388 -9.00 -21.13 14.60
CA TYR A 388 -9.64 -20.15 13.69
C TYR A 388 -9.57 -20.48 12.19
N GLY A 389 -9.14 -21.69 11.79
CA GLY A 389 -9.00 -22.04 10.38
C GLY A 389 -7.94 -21.23 9.62
N ILE A 390 -6.89 -20.80 10.31
CA ILE A 390 -5.88 -19.91 9.80
C ILE A 390 -5.07 -20.52 8.66
N CYS A 391 -4.87 -19.74 7.60
CA CYS A 391 -3.88 -19.91 6.56
C CYS A 391 -2.71 -18.97 6.85
N ALA A 392 -1.46 -19.39 6.64
CA ALA A 392 -0.31 -18.58 7.03
C ALA A 392 0.89 -18.71 6.08
N LYS A 393 1.66 -17.62 5.98
CA LYS A 393 3.01 -17.64 5.44
C LYS A 393 3.89 -16.66 6.24
N SER A 394 4.98 -17.18 6.80
CA SER A 394 6.02 -16.37 7.42
C SER A 394 7.06 -15.93 6.39
N GLY A 395 7.70 -14.82 6.63
CA GLY A 395 8.82 -14.30 5.86
C GLY A 395 9.88 -13.71 6.77
N THR A 396 11.12 -13.80 6.31
CA THR A 396 12.27 -13.11 6.90
C THR A 396 13.10 -12.62 5.73
N ALA A 397 13.40 -11.35 5.71
CA ALA A 397 14.27 -10.73 4.73
C ALA A 397 15.43 -10.03 5.44
N GLU A 398 16.63 -10.23 4.95
CA GLU A 398 17.79 -9.47 5.37
C GLU A 398 17.70 -8.07 4.75
N VAL A 399 17.78 -7.03 5.57
CA VAL A 399 17.72 -5.64 5.11
C VAL A 399 18.98 -4.89 5.55
N ALA A 400 19.14 -3.65 5.06
CA ALA A 400 20.29 -2.83 5.39
C ALA A 400 20.53 -2.71 6.91
N GLY A 401 21.79 -2.68 7.34
CA GLY A 401 22.18 -2.54 8.75
C GLY A 401 22.18 -3.84 9.54
N ASP A 402 22.38 -4.98 8.88
CA ASP A 402 22.41 -6.33 9.49
C ASP A 402 21.14 -6.66 10.30
N LYS A 403 20.01 -6.11 9.87
CA LYS A 403 18.69 -6.37 10.46
C LYS A 403 17.86 -7.30 9.60
N ASN A 404 16.93 -7.99 10.23
CA ASN A 404 15.91 -8.81 9.57
C ASN A 404 14.56 -8.13 9.64
N LYS A 405 13.90 -7.97 8.48
CA LYS A 405 12.48 -7.64 8.44
C LYS A 405 11.67 -8.93 8.45
N CYS A 406 10.96 -9.12 9.55
CA CYS A 406 10.19 -10.32 9.86
C CYS A 406 8.73 -10.09 9.54
N TYR A 407 8.08 -11.05 8.85
CA TYR A 407 6.68 -10.98 8.46
C TYR A 407 5.94 -12.23 8.89
N LEU A 408 4.70 -12.07 9.32
CA LEU A 408 3.73 -13.14 9.41
C LEU A 408 2.42 -12.66 8.81
N VAL A 409 2.08 -13.23 7.66
CA VAL A 409 0.85 -12.92 6.93
C VAL A 409 -0.09 -14.10 7.10
N THR A 410 -1.27 -13.81 7.62
CA THR A 410 -2.29 -14.81 7.91
C THR A 410 -3.66 -14.37 7.43
N PHE A 411 -4.51 -15.33 7.14
CA PHE A 411 -5.93 -15.06 6.87
C PHE A 411 -6.77 -16.29 7.19
N ASN A 412 -8.06 -16.08 7.34
CA ASN A 412 -9.05 -17.15 7.44
C ASN A 412 -10.30 -16.82 6.61
N GLU A 413 -11.49 -17.31 6.96
CA GLU A 413 -12.74 -17.01 6.22
C GLU A 413 -13.19 -15.56 6.36
N ASP A 414 -12.82 -14.86 7.44
CA ASP A 414 -13.36 -13.56 7.78
C ASP A 414 -12.32 -12.44 7.73
N TYR A 415 -11.06 -12.71 8.15
CA TYR A 415 -10.06 -11.68 8.39
C TYR A 415 -8.71 -12.00 7.78
N VAL A 416 -8.00 -10.96 7.39
CA VAL A 416 -6.54 -10.97 7.20
C VAL A 416 -5.91 -10.32 8.41
N VAL A 417 -4.85 -10.94 8.95
CA VAL A 417 -3.98 -10.33 9.95
C VAL A 417 -2.55 -10.43 9.44
N ALA A 418 -1.96 -9.29 9.07
CA ALA A 418 -0.58 -9.22 8.62
C ALA A 418 0.24 -8.40 9.62
N ALA A 419 1.30 -8.99 10.15
CA ALA A 419 2.21 -8.33 11.09
C ALA A 419 3.63 -8.33 10.54
N CYS A 420 4.38 -7.26 10.81
CA CYS A 420 5.81 -7.19 10.55
C CYS A 420 6.55 -6.54 11.72
N LYS A 421 7.85 -6.85 11.84
CA LYS A 421 8.79 -6.17 12.74
C LYS A 421 10.18 -6.14 12.11
N LEU A 422 10.99 -5.15 12.51
CA LEU A 422 12.39 -5.06 12.22
C LEU A 422 13.19 -5.47 13.47
N GLU A 423 14.17 -6.35 13.32
CA GLU A 423 14.94 -6.91 14.42
C GLU A 423 16.38 -7.22 14.00
N GLU A 424 17.36 -7.20 14.90
CA GLU A 424 18.76 -7.56 14.61
C GLU A 424 18.91 -9.03 14.21
N SER A 425 18.15 -9.91 14.86
CA SER A 425 18.12 -11.34 14.51
C SER A 425 16.77 -11.93 14.87
N GLY A 426 15.95 -12.28 13.89
CA GLY A 426 14.61 -12.77 14.13
C GLY A 426 14.02 -13.52 12.94
N TYR A 427 12.92 -14.19 13.19
CA TYR A 427 12.15 -14.89 12.17
C TYR A 427 10.70 -14.51 12.24
N GLY A 428 10.03 -14.44 11.09
CA GLY A 428 8.63 -14.04 11.00
C GLY A 428 7.69 -14.85 11.90
N ILE A 429 8.00 -16.13 12.14
CA ILE A 429 7.16 -16.99 13.00
C ILE A 429 7.10 -16.52 14.48
N GLN A 430 8.05 -15.71 14.94
CA GLN A 430 8.03 -15.13 16.29
C GLN A 430 6.87 -14.16 16.49
N LEU A 431 6.26 -13.65 15.41
CA LEU A 431 5.04 -12.85 15.45
C LEU A 431 3.76 -13.67 15.73
N LYS A 432 3.86 -15.02 15.80
CA LYS A 432 2.73 -15.92 16.04
C LYS A 432 1.91 -15.52 17.26
N GLY A 433 2.57 -15.24 18.40
CA GLY A 433 1.88 -14.85 19.64
C GLY A 433 1.02 -13.59 19.46
N ALA A 434 1.58 -12.55 18.82
CA ALA A 434 0.86 -11.31 18.56
C ALA A 434 -0.33 -11.55 17.59
N VAL A 435 -0.12 -12.30 16.52
CA VAL A 435 -1.17 -12.62 15.54
C VAL A 435 -2.29 -13.46 16.15
N MET A 436 -1.98 -14.48 16.95
CA MET A 436 -3.00 -15.29 17.65
C MET A 436 -3.81 -14.45 18.62
N ASN A 437 -3.18 -13.60 19.43
CA ASN A 437 -3.86 -12.66 20.33
C ASN A 437 -4.77 -11.67 19.58
N MET A 438 -4.46 -11.34 18.32
CA MET A 438 -5.34 -10.53 17.48
C MET A 438 -6.58 -11.34 17.06
N TYR A 439 -6.42 -12.60 16.64
CA TYR A 439 -7.57 -13.48 16.34
C TYR A 439 -8.45 -13.70 17.57
N ASP A 440 -7.87 -13.88 18.76
CA ASP A 440 -8.62 -13.95 20.02
C ASP A 440 -9.48 -12.70 20.21
N LYS A 441 -8.94 -11.51 19.94
CA LYS A 441 -9.69 -10.24 20.01
C LYS A 441 -10.79 -10.15 18.96
N LEU A 442 -10.51 -10.57 17.71
CA LEU A 442 -11.47 -10.51 16.60
C LEU A 442 -12.69 -11.43 16.84
N TYR A 443 -12.50 -12.56 17.52
CA TYR A 443 -13.56 -13.53 17.82
C TYR A 443 -14.09 -13.44 19.27
N SER A 444 -13.47 -12.59 20.12
CA SER A 444 -14.06 -12.29 21.43
C SER A 444 -15.32 -11.43 21.26
N ARG A 445 -16.45 -11.94 21.79
CA ARG A 445 -17.73 -11.21 21.84
C ARG A 445 -17.76 -10.12 22.89
#